data_ae4bd5b6a6abea5f99bd4f39a727d116
#
_entry.id   ae4bd5b6a6abea5f99bd4f39a727d116
#
_cell.length_a   1.000
_cell.length_b   1.000
_cell.length_c   1.000
_cell.angle_alpha   90.00
_cell.angle_beta   90.00
_cell.angle_gamma   90.00
#
_symmetry.space_group_name_H-M   'P 1'
#
loop_
_entity.id
_entity.type
_entity.pdbx_description
1 polymer ?
#
loop_
_entity_poly.entity_id
_entity_poly.type
_entity_poly.pdbx_seq_one_letter_code
_entity_poly.pdbx_strand_id
1 'polypeptide(L)'
;LRAMLASQPALGGVDPAALEELAREGRELDEEQVASLVPQAITGVRRIRTNALAARPSQYEELRELLADGKTPSDLDLLVTYPLVRHLLPVLMTVPSMVPTLAPTGRTVDVVVLDGADGLSLAELAPIIARGHQLIVIDDLAAASEGGATRELADVLPVLHVEPGPRRLNDQVALLLARYGYEHAGIPVPWTAANAPVSARWVEVT
;
A
#
# COMPACT_ATOMS: atom_id res chain seq x y z
N LEU A 1 -30.74 0.13 14.30
CA LEU A 1 -31.28 -0.79 13.31
C LEU A 1 -32.82 -0.92 13.46
N ARG A 2 -33.38 -1.34 14.61
CA ARG A 2 -34.83 -1.49 14.79
C ARG A 2 -35.63 -0.22 14.48
N ALA A 3 -35.16 0.94 14.90
CA ALA A 3 -35.81 2.23 14.60
C ALA A 3 -35.74 2.56 13.10
N MET A 4 -34.68 2.20 12.44
CA MET A 4 -34.45 2.40 10.99
C MET A 4 -35.35 1.46 10.17
N LEU A 5 -35.47 0.21 10.55
CA LEU A 5 -36.38 -0.78 9.94
C LEU A 5 -37.88 -0.38 10.12
N ALA A 6 -38.22 0.17 11.27
CA ALA A 6 -39.58 0.64 11.53
C ALA A 6 -39.97 1.88 10.75
N SER A 7 -39.01 2.69 10.28
CA SER A 7 -39.26 3.91 9.51
C SER A 7 -39.35 3.68 7.99
N GLN A 8 -39.01 2.49 7.51
CA GLN A 8 -39.04 2.17 6.07
C GLN A 8 -39.98 0.98 5.79
N PRO A 9 -41.20 1.23 5.26
CA PRO A 9 -42.18 0.19 4.99
C PRO A 9 -41.67 -0.94 4.07
N ALA A 10 -40.75 -0.63 3.17
CA ALA A 10 -40.13 -1.61 2.28
C ALA A 10 -39.26 -2.66 3.02
N LEU A 11 -38.84 -2.35 4.24
CA LEU A 11 -38.03 -3.24 5.08
C LEU A 11 -38.86 -3.93 6.20
N GLY A 12 -40.15 -3.66 6.24
CA GLY A 12 -41.05 -4.17 7.31
C GLY A 12 -41.23 -5.69 7.33
N GLY A 13 -40.77 -6.40 6.29
CA GLY A 13 -40.79 -7.87 6.22
C GLY A 13 -39.43 -8.53 6.53
N VAL A 14 -38.42 -7.75 6.92
CA VAL A 14 -37.10 -8.30 7.19
C VAL A 14 -36.96 -8.65 8.66
N ASP A 15 -36.71 -9.93 8.95
CA ASP A 15 -36.41 -10.39 10.31
C ASP A 15 -35.02 -9.85 10.73
N PRO A 16 -34.97 -9.03 11.82
CA PRO A 16 -33.71 -8.51 12.34
C PRO A 16 -32.70 -9.61 12.74
N ALA A 17 -33.20 -10.74 13.26
CA ALA A 17 -32.33 -11.85 13.65
C ALA A 17 -31.67 -12.51 12.41
N ALA A 18 -32.43 -12.69 11.33
CA ALA A 18 -31.91 -13.21 10.10
C ALA A 18 -30.86 -12.27 9.47
N LEU A 19 -31.05 -10.95 9.58
CA LEU A 19 -30.06 -9.97 9.13
C LEU A 19 -28.76 -10.00 9.95
N GLU A 20 -28.88 -10.13 11.27
CA GLU A 20 -27.71 -10.25 12.15
C GLU A 20 -26.92 -11.53 11.84
N GLU A 21 -27.62 -12.63 11.57
CA GLU A 21 -27.00 -13.90 11.19
C GLU A 21 -26.29 -13.80 9.83
N LEU A 22 -26.93 -13.23 8.82
CA LEU A 22 -26.30 -12.98 7.50
C LEU A 22 -25.10 -12.05 7.61
N ALA A 23 -25.17 -11.03 8.45
CA ALA A 23 -24.06 -10.13 8.68
C ALA A 23 -22.89 -10.81 9.40
N ARG A 24 -23.16 -11.78 10.28
CA ARG A 24 -22.16 -12.61 10.92
C ARG A 24 -21.49 -13.54 9.91
N GLU A 25 -22.30 -14.27 9.16
CA GLU A 25 -21.82 -15.18 8.10
C GLU A 25 -20.98 -14.41 7.05
N GLY A 26 -21.45 -13.23 6.64
CA GLY A 26 -20.69 -12.37 5.72
C GLY A 26 -19.32 -11.96 6.26
N ARG A 27 -19.21 -11.63 7.55
CA ARG A 27 -17.91 -11.33 8.19
C ARG A 27 -17.00 -12.54 8.25
N GLU A 28 -17.53 -13.71 8.60
CA GLU A 28 -16.77 -14.95 8.64
C GLU A 28 -16.20 -15.31 7.26
N LEU A 29 -17.02 -15.19 6.21
CA LEU A 29 -16.58 -15.42 4.84
C LEU A 29 -15.54 -14.40 4.37
N ASP A 30 -15.69 -13.13 4.75
CA ASP A 30 -14.72 -12.08 4.46
C ASP A 30 -13.37 -12.35 5.15
N GLU A 31 -13.39 -12.74 6.42
CA GLU A 31 -12.19 -13.14 7.16
C GLU A 31 -11.50 -14.36 6.52
N GLU A 32 -12.25 -15.38 6.11
CA GLU A 32 -11.72 -16.54 5.39
C GLU A 32 -11.13 -16.14 4.03
N GLN A 33 -11.80 -15.27 3.30
CA GLN A 33 -11.30 -14.75 2.03
C GLN A 33 -9.99 -14.00 2.22
N VAL A 34 -9.92 -13.08 3.16
CA VAL A 34 -8.70 -12.32 3.47
C VAL A 34 -7.56 -13.27 3.88
N ALA A 35 -7.84 -14.25 4.74
CA ALA A 35 -6.85 -15.24 5.14
C ALA A 35 -6.33 -16.09 3.96
N SER A 36 -7.16 -16.32 2.95
CA SER A 36 -6.78 -17.09 1.75
C SER A 36 -5.92 -16.33 0.75
N LEU A 37 -5.93 -14.98 0.77
CA LEU A 37 -5.23 -14.15 -0.22
C LEU A 37 -3.71 -14.34 -0.18
N VAL A 38 -3.11 -14.40 1.01
CA VAL A 38 -1.65 -14.56 1.15
C VAL A 38 -1.16 -15.89 0.58
N PRO A 39 -1.73 -17.06 0.93
CA PRO A 39 -1.36 -18.34 0.31
C PRO A 39 -1.56 -18.35 -1.21
N GLN A 40 -2.64 -17.73 -1.72
CA GLN A 40 -2.90 -17.64 -3.15
C GLN A 40 -1.84 -16.79 -3.85
N ALA A 41 -1.48 -15.63 -3.28
CA ALA A 41 -0.44 -14.77 -3.83
C ALA A 41 0.91 -15.48 -3.87
N ILE A 42 1.31 -16.15 -2.78
CA ILE A 42 2.55 -16.94 -2.73
C ILE A 42 2.56 -18.02 -3.81
N THR A 43 1.45 -18.74 -3.97
CA THR A 43 1.32 -19.80 -4.99
C THR A 43 1.42 -19.20 -6.40
N GLY A 44 0.78 -18.05 -6.64
CA GLY A 44 0.86 -17.32 -7.90
C GLY A 44 2.28 -16.91 -8.23
N VAL A 45 2.99 -16.30 -7.30
CA VAL A 45 4.40 -15.88 -7.47
C VAL A 45 5.31 -17.07 -7.74
N ARG A 46 5.15 -18.16 -6.99
CA ARG A 46 5.93 -19.40 -7.21
C ARG A 46 5.73 -19.96 -8.62
N ARG A 47 4.49 -19.99 -9.11
CA ARG A 47 4.17 -20.44 -10.47
C ARG A 47 4.82 -19.54 -11.52
N ILE A 48 4.73 -18.23 -11.37
CA ILE A 48 5.35 -17.27 -12.29
C ILE A 48 6.86 -17.47 -12.34
N ARG A 49 7.52 -17.61 -11.18
CA ARG A 49 8.95 -17.86 -11.08
C ARG A 49 9.35 -19.17 -11.76
N THR A 50 8.65 -20.25 -11.48
CA THR A 50 8.93 -21.58 -12.07
C THR A 50 8.81 -21.52 -13.59
N ASN A 51 7.76 -20.91 -14.11
CA ASN A 51 7.55 -20.76 -15.54
C ASN A 51 8.63 -19.87 -16.19
N ALA A 52 9.03 -18.78 -15.54
CA ALA A 52 10.07 -17.90 -16.04
C ALA A 52 11.44 -18.56 -16.11
N LEU A 53 11.80 -19.35 -15.10
CA LEU A 53 13.03 -20.13 -15.06
C LEU A 53 13.04 -21.18 -16.19
N ALA A 54 11.94 -21.92 -16.35
CA ALA A 54 11.81 -22.93 -17.40
C ALA A 54 11.87 -22.32 -18.83
N ALA A 55 11.34 -21.11 -19.00
CA ALA A 55 11.35 -20.42 -20.28
C ALA A 55 12.71 -19.78 -20.66
N ARG A 56 13.61 -19.57 -19.69
CA ARG A 56 14.90 -18.86 -19.90
C ARG A 56 16.06 -19.56 -19.20
N PRO A 57 16.37 -20.84 -19.53
CA PRO A 57 17.38 -21.60 -18.83
C PRO A 57 18.78 -21.02 -18.99
N SER A 58 19.14 -20.48 -20.16
CA SER A 58 20.45 -19.86 -20.39
C SER A 58 20.67 -18.63 -19.52
N GLN A 59 19.68 -17.73 -19.42
CA GLN A 59 19.79 -16.56 -18.53
C GLN A 59 19.89 -16.97 -17.05
N TYR A 60 19.26 -18.05 -16.67
CA TYR A 60 19.36 -18.58 -15.31
C TYR A 60 20.78 -19.07 -15.01
N GLU A 61 21.40 -19.83 -15.91
CA GLU A 61 22.77 -20.30 -15.72
C GLU A 61 23.79 -19.14 -15.73
N GLU A 62 23.66 -18.17 -16.65
CA GLU A 62 24.49 -16.98 -16.68
C GLU A 62 24.41 -16.17 -15.37
N LEU A 63 23.19 -15.97 -14.83
CA LEU A 63 22.98 -15.28 -13.56
C LEU A 63 23.58 -16.09 -12.40
N ARG A 64 23.44 -17.40 -12.41
CA ARG A 64 23.99 -18.27 -11.38
C ARG A 64 25.53 -18.21 -11.35
N GLU A 65 26.18 -18.25 -12.52
CA GLU A 65 27.62 -18.14 -12.65
C GLU A 65 28.11 -16.74 -12.21
N LEU A 66 27.42 -15.69 -12.62
CA LEU A 66 27.74 -14.32 -12.24
C LEU A 66 27.73 -14.11 -10.72
N LEU A 67 26.72 -14.68 -10.06
CA LEU A 67 26.57 -14.59 -8.59
C LEU A 67 27.58 -15.50 -7.88
N ALA A 68 27.91 -16.66 -8.45
CA ALA A 68 28.89 -17.58 -7.88
C ALA A 68 30.32 -17.01 -7.91
N ASP A 69 30.67 -16.23 -8.93
CA ASP A 69 31.95 -15.54 -9.07
C ASP A 69 32.14 -14.36 -8.10
N GLY A 70 31.14 -14.09 -7.24
CA GLY A 70 31.16 -12.95 -6.31
C GLY A 70 31.10 -11.60 -7.00
N LYS A 71 30.81 -11.56 -8.29
CA LYS A 71 30.54 -10.34 -9.01
C LYS A 71 29.13 -9.88 -8.66
N THR A 72 29.02 -8.74 -8.02
CA THR A 72 27.74 -8.07 -7.76
C THR A 72 27.57 -6.96 -8.80
N PRO A 73 26.92 -7.25 -9.96
CA PRO A 73 26.54 -6.19 -10.88
C PRO A 73 25.58 -5.24 -10.14
N SER A 74 25.52 -4.01 -10.58
CA SER A 74 24.53 -3.09 -10.01
C SER A 74 23.12 -3.63 -10.23
N ASP A 75 22.19 -3.30 -9.34
CA ASP A 75 20.78 -3.68 -9.48
C ASP A 75 20.22 -3.25 -10.84
N LEU A 76 20.70 -2.12 -11.34
CA LEU A 76 20.36 -1.60 -12.65
C LEU A 76 20.81 -2.54 -13.78
N ASP A 77 22.08 -2.97 -13.76
CA ASP A 77 22.61 -3.87 -14.79
C ASP A 77 21.85 -5.20 -14.79
N LEU A 78 21.50 -5.72 -13.62
CA LEU A 78 20.68 -6.93 -13.49
C LEU A 78 19.31 -6.78 -14.13
N LEU A 79 18.59 -5.69 -13.80
CA LEU A 79 17.24 -5.45 -14.29
C LEU A 79 17.17 -5.17 -15.79
N VAL A 80 18.18 -4.49 -16.34
CA VAL A 80 18.22 -4.12 -17.76
C VAL A 80 18.69 -5.28 -18.61
N THR A 81 19.75 -5.97 -18.20
CA THR A 81 20.41 -7.02 -19.00
C THR A 81 19.64 -8.34 -18.94
N TYR A 82 19.03 -8.65 -17.79
CA TYR A 82 18.38 -9.94 -17.57
C TYR A 82 16.87 -9.81 -17.36
N PRO A 83 16.04 -9.91 -18.40
CA PRO A 83 14.57 -9.91 -18.27
C PRO A 83 14.01 -10.94 -17.27
N LEU A 84 14.76 -12.03 -17.04
CA LEU A 84 14.41 -13.05 -16.03
C LEU A 84 14.27 -12.45 -14.63
N VAL A 85 15.14 -11.47 -14.28
CA VAL A 85 15.17 -10.87 -12.94
C VAL A 85 13.83 -10.23 -12.58
N ARG A 86 13.13 -9.62 -13.53
CA ARG A 86 11.82 -9.00 -13.30
C ARG A 86 10.74 -10.01 -12.89
N HIS A 87 10.86 -11.25 -13.36
CA HIS A 87 9.95 -12.33 -12.96
C HIS A 87 10.34 -12.94 -11.61
N LEU A 88 11.61 -12.86 -11.25
CA LEU A 88 12.10 -13.32 -9.94
C LEU A 88 11.82 -12.31 -8.84
N LEU A 89 11.85 -11.02 -9.18
CA LEU A 89 11.60 -9.88 -8.30
C LEU A 89 10.38 -9.10 -8.82
N PRO A 90 9.16 -9.53 -8.49
CA PRO A 90 7.93 -8.93 -9.04
C PRO A 90 7.62 -7.54 -8.46
N VAL A 91 8.31 -7.14 -7.41
CA VAL A 91 8.16 -5.82 -6.77
C VAL A 91 9.45 -5.06 -6.89
N LEU A 92 9.38 -3.88 -7.49
CA LEU A 92 10.48 -2.94 -7.57
C LEU A 92 10.14 -1.71 -6.71
N MET A 93 10.91 -1.49 -5.64
CA MET A 93 10.82 -0.29 -4.82
C MET A 93 11.95 0.66 -5.19
N THR A 94 11.61 1.88 -5.55
CA THR A 94 12.60 2.87 -5.96
C THR A 94 12.07 4.29 -5.79
N VAL A 95 12.97 5.25 -5.86
CA VAL A 95 12.60 6.67 -5.87
C VAL A 95 12.18 7.10 -7.28
N PRO A 96 11.28 8.09 -7.41
CA PRO A 96 10.75 8.56 -8.69
C PRO A 96 11.82 8.85 -9.75
N SER A 97 12.91 9.49 -9.38
CA SER A 97 14.00 9.87 -10.28
C SER A 97 14.75 8.68 -10.92
N MET A 98 14.70 7.51 -10.27
CA MET A 98 15.38 6.30 -10.77
C MET A 98 14.50 5.47 -11.70
N VAL A 99 13.18 5.66 -11.69
CA VAL A 99 12.26 4.86 -12.48
C VAL A 99 12.56 4.88 -13.98
N PRO A 100 12.88 6.03 -14.62
CA PRO A 100 13.23 6.06 -16.04
C PRO A 100 14.45 5.19 -16.40
N THR A 101 15.37 5.02 -15.45
CA THR A 101 16.59 4.23 -15.64
C THR A 101 16.31 2.72 -15.43
N LEU A 102 15.50 2.38 -14.43
CA LEU A 102 15.23 1.00 -14.03
C LEU A 102 14.14 0.32 -14.86
N ALA A 103 13.21 1.09 -15.40
CA ALA A 103 12.08 0.56 -16.16
C ALA A 103 12.05 1.15 -17.57
N PRO A 104 11.97 0.32 -18.62
CA PRO A 104 11.84 0.80 -20.00
C PRO A 104 10.63 1.69 -20.19
N THR A 105 10.62 2.46 -21.26
CA THR A 105 9.46 3.24 -21.69
C THR A 105 8.30 2.32 -22.09
N GLY A 106 7.08 2.73 -21.77
CA GLY A 106 5.85 1.96 -22.01
C GLY A 106 5.36 1.22 -20.78
N ARG A 107 4.24 0.53 -20.93
CA ARG A 107 3.60 -0.22 -19.84
C ARG A 107 4.39 -1.50 -19.54
N THR A 108 5.16 -1.46 -18.49
CA THR A 108 6.11 -2.53 -18.12
C THR A 108 5.77 -3.23 -16.81
N VAL A 109 4.86 -2.65 -16.03
CA VAL A 109 4.38 -3.21 -14.75
C VAL A 109 2.84 -3.22 -14.74
N ASP A 110 2.27 -4.13 -13.98
CA ASP A 110 0.82 -4.22 -13.85
C ASP A 110 0.28 -3.06 -13.00
N VAL A 111 0.93 -2.76 -11.89
CA VAL A 111 0.50 -1.75 -10.94
C VAL A 111 1.66 -0.83 -10.57
N VAL A 112 1.41 0.46 -10.59
CA VAL A 112 2.26 1.48 -9.97
C VAL A 112 1.61 1.88 -8.65
N VAL A 113 2.39 1.82 -7.58
CA VAL A 113 1.98 2.33 -6.26
C VAL A 113 2.83 3.54 -5.95
N LEU A 114 2.18 4.69 -5.75
CA LEU A 114 2.81 5.92 -5.28
C LEU A 114 2.52 6.05 -3.79
N ASP A 115 3.56 6.12 -2.99
CA ASP A 115 3.47 6.30 -1.54
C ASP A 115 4.05 7.67 -1.18
N GLY A 116 3.19 8.59 -0.76
CA GLY A 116 3.56 9.96 -0.45
C GLY A 116 3.89 10.80 -1.70
N ALA A 117 2.93 11.02 -2.59
CA ALA A 117 3.12 11.72 -3.87
C ALA A 117 3.07 13.26 -3.76
N ASP A 118 2.65 13.81 -2.61
CA ASP A 118 2.34 15.25 -2.46
C ASP A 118 3.55 16.17 -2.69
N GLY A 119 4.76 15.69 -2.42
CA GLY A 119 6.01 16.45 -2.64
C GLY A 119 6.45 16.57 -4.10
N LEU A 120 5.71 15.99 -5.06
CA LEU A 120 6.04 15.95 -6.47
C LEU A 120 4.93 16.60 -7.31
N SER A 121 5.30 17.12 -8.47
CA SER A 121 4.34 17.57 -9.47
C SER A 121 3.81 16.39 -10.30
N LEU A 122 2.63 16.54 -10.87
CA LEU A 122 2.08 15.54 -11.79
C LEU A 122 2.99 15.32 -13.02
N ALA A 123 3.70 16.35 -13.46
CA ALA A 123 4.66 16.25 -14.57
C ALA A 123 5.84 15.31 -14.23
N GLU A 124 6.33 15.34 -12.99
CA GLU A 124 7.37 14.42 -12.52
C GLU A 124 6.86 12.99 -12.36
N LEU A 125 5.60 12.82 -11.99
CA LEU A 125 4.97 11.50 -11.84
C LEU A 125 4.49 10.90 -13.16
N ALA A 126 4.19 11.70 -14.18
CA ALA A 126 3.66 11.21 -15.46
C ALA A 126 4.50 10.10 -16.11
N PRO A 127 5.84 10.18 -16.17
CA PRO A 127 6.65 9.10 -16.72
C PRO A 127 6.56 7.81 -15.92
N ILE A 128 6.33 7.90 -14.62
CA ILE A 128 6.19 6.77 -13.70
C ILE A 128 4.84 6.11 -13.89
N ILE A 129 3.78 6.91 -13.85
CA ILE A 129 2.40 6.48 -14.04
C ILE A 129 2.22 5.78 -15.39
N ALA A 130 2.86 6.31 -16.43
CA ALA A 130 2.78 5.74 -17.79
C ALA A 130 3.36 4.32 -17.92
N ARG A 131 4.10 3.83 -16.92
CA ARG A 131 4.67 2.48 -16.91
C ARG A 131 3.72 1.41 -16.38
N GLY A 132 2.64 1.79 -15.70
CA GLY A 132 1.65 0.89 -15.15
C GLY A 132 0.40 0.71 -16.00
N HIS A 133 -0.27 -0.40 -15.80
CA HIS A 133 -1.64 -0.60 -16.27
C HIS A 133 -2.66 -0.04 -15.28
N GLN A 134 -2.32 -0.04 -14.01
CA GLN A 134 -3.12 0.49 -12.90
C GLN A 134 -2.27 1.42 -12.05
N LEU A 135 -2.92 2.39 -11.41
CA LEU A 135 -2.31 3.32 -10.48
C LEU A 135 -3.03 3.24 -9.14
N ILE A 136 -2.25 3.14 -8.07
CA ILE A 136 -2.70 3.28 -6.69
C ILE A 136 -1.89 4.41 -6.07
N VAL A 137 -2.56 5.36 -5.45
CA VAL A 137 -1.92 6.44 -4.69
C VAL A 137 -2.29 6.27 -3.23
N ILE A 138 -1.29 6.24 -2.38
CA ILE A 138 -1.44 6.16 -0.93
C ILE A 138 -0.89 7.46 -0.35
N ASP A 139 -1.78 8.28 0.17
CA ASP A 139 -1.37 9.59 0.70
C ASP A 139 -2.41 10.13 1.70
N ASP A 140 -2.01 11.15 2.45
CA ASP A 140 -2.91 11.89 3.34
C ASP A 140 -3.52 13.08 2.59
N LEU A 141 -4.71 12.89 2.04
CA LEU A 141 -5.40 13.93 1.28
C LEU A 141 -5.73 15.18 2.13
N ALA A 142 -5.87 15.03 3.44
CA ALA A 142 -6.14 16.15 4.34
C ALA A 142 -4.90 17.04 4.52
N ALA A 143 -3.71 16.45 4.47
CA ALA A 143 -2.44 17.15 4.57
C ALA A 143 -1.89 17.59 3.21
N ALA A 144 -2.51 17.15 2.10
CA ALA A 144 -2.01 17.38 0.76
C ALA A 144 -2.03 18.87 0.39
N SER A 145 -0.94 19.34 -0.21
CA SER A 145 -0.71 20.71 -0.63
C SER A 145 -1.68 21.15 -1.76
N GLU A 146 -2.03 22.41 -1.81
CA GLU A 146 -2.75 22.95 -2.96
C GLU A 146 -1.82 22.92 -4.19
N GLY A 147 -2.27 22.24 -5.27
CA GLY A 147 -1.47 22.03 -6.48
C GLY A 147 -0.44 20.91 -6.40
N GLY A 148 -0.42 20.13 -5.31
CA GLY A 148 0.34 18.91 -5.22
C GLY A 148 -0.29 17.77 -6.03
N ALA A 149 0.55 16.83 -6.49
CA ALA A 149 0.09 15.73 -7.34
C ALA A 149 -0.99 14.86 -6.70
N THR A 150 -0.96 14.68 -5.39
CA THR A 150 -1.96 13.93 -4.64
C THR A 150 -3.36 14.51 -4.85
N ARG A 151 -3.49 15.83 -4.75
CA ARG A 151 -4.76 16.51 -4.91
C ARG A 151 -5.25 16.48 -6.37
N GLU A 152 -4.36 16.73 -7.32
CA GLU A 152 -4.68 16.63 -8.75
C GLU A 152 -5.10 15.21 -9.16
N LEU A 153 -4.47 14.18 -8.58
CA LEU A 153 -4.85 12.78 -8.83
C LEU A 153 -6.17 12.41 -8.17
N ALA A 154 -6.47 12.94 -6.99
CA ALA A 154 -7.75 12.72 -6.31
C ALA A 154 -8.96 13.32 -7.06
N ASP A 155 -8.74 14.34 -7.89
CA ASP A 155 -9.79 14.90 -8.73
C ASP A 155 -10.21 13.99 -9.91
N VAL A 156 -9.33 13.05 -10.29
CA VAL A 156 -9.56 12.16 -11.46
C VAL A 156 -9.66 10.69 -11.11
N LEU A 157 -9.18 10.29 -9.94
CA LEU A 157 -9.20 8.89 -9.47
C LEU A 157 -10.30 8.69 -8.43
N PRO A 158 -10.88 7.48 -8.36
CA PRO A 158 -11.75 7.12 -7.25
C PRO A 158 -10.99 7.22 -5.91
N VAL A 159 -11.55 7.93 -4.95
CA VAL A 159 -10.94 8.09 -3.61
C VAL A 159 -11.60 7.10 -2.65
N LEU A 160 -10.78 6.28 -2.01
CA LEU A 160 -11.17 5.42 -0.92
C LEU A 160 -10.59 5.98 0.39
N HIS A 161 -11.48 6.45 1.28
CA HIS A 161 -11.06 6.87 2.60
C HIS A 161 -10.86 5.65 3.49
N VAL A 162 -9.62 5.47 3.93
CA VAL A 162 -9.26 4.46 4.92
C VAL A 162 -9.22 5.16 6.27
N GLU A 163 -10.18 4.86 7.13
CA GLU A 163 -10.12 5.35 8.51
C GLU A 163 -8.89 4.75 9.19
N PRO A 164 -8.11 5.58 9.89
CA PRO A 164 -7.03 5.05 10.70
C PRO A 164 -7.63 4.05 11.69
N GLY A 165 -7.18 2.80 11.64
CA GLY A 165 -7.57 1.80 12.61
C GLY A 165 -7.35 2.32 14.03
N PRO A 166 -7.97 1.74 15.05
CA PRO A 166 -7.89 2.21 16.44
C PRO A 166 -6.45 2.07 16.96
N ARG A 167 -5.56 2.93 16.48
CA ARG A 167 -4.21 3.06 17.03
C ARG A 167 -4.33 3.64 18.42
N ARG A 168 -3.95 2.85 19.39
CA ARG A 168 -3.82 3.33 20.76
C ARG A 168 -2.53 4.14 20.84
N LEU A 169 -2.65 5.45 21.01
CA LEU A 169 -1.52 6.35 21.16
C LEU A 169 -1.39 6.76 22.63
N ASN A 170 -0.16 6.94 23.06
CA ASN A 170 0.10 7.61 24.34
C ASN A 170 -0.51 9.02 24.29
N ASP A 171 -1.08 9.49 25.42
CA ASP A 171 -1.75 10.79 25.51
C ASP A 171 -0.87 11.95 25.06
N GLN A 172 0.42 11.93 25.39
CA GLN A 172 1.36 12.97 25.00
C GLN A 172 1.59 12.99 23.47
N VAL A 173 1.66 11.81 22.85
CA VAL A 173 1.79 11.68 21.39
C VAL A 173 0.49 12.12 20.71
N ALA A 174 -0.67 11.73 21.24
CA ALA A 174 -1.96 12.14 20.71
C ALA A 174 -2.14 13.67 20.78
N LEU A 175 -1.79 14.30 21.91
CA LEU A 175 -1.84 15.76 22.07
C LEU A 175 -0.86 16.47 21.14
N LEU A 176 0.34 15.93 20.96
CA LEU A 176 1.32 16.48 20.03
C LEU A 176 0.78 16.43 18.59
N LEU A 177 0.27 15.30 18.16
CA LEU A 177 -0.28 15.13 16.80
C LEU A 177 -1.49 16.03 16.57
N ALA A 178 -2.41 16.13 17.52
CA ALA A 178 -3.55 17.05 17.44
C ALA A 178 -3.14 18.50 17.25
N ARG A 179 -2.05 18.93 17.94
CA ARG A 179 -1.51 20.29 17.79
C ARG A 179 -0.99 20.59 16.39
N TYR A 180 -0.60 19.56 15.63
CA TYR A 180 -0.12 19.66 14.26
C TYR A 180 -1.18 19.27 13.21
N GLY A 181 -2.46 19.26 13.58
CA GLY A 181 -3.56 19.01 12.64
C GLY A 181 -3.92 17.54 12.45
N TYR A 182 -3.31 16.62 13.20
CA TYR A 182 -3.60 15.19 13.14
C TYR A 182 -4.57 14.77 14.25
N GLU A 183 -5.70 15.45 14.38
CA GLU A 183 -6.66 15.24 15.47
C GLU A 183 -7.24 13.81 15.53
N HIS A 184 -7.24 13.12 14.41
CA HIS A 184 -7.79 11.76 14.27
C HIS A 184 -6.73 10.67 14.12
N ALA A 185 -5.46 10.98 14.36
CA ALA A 185 -4.36 10.03 14.15
C ALA A 185 -4.41 8.79 15.06
N GLY A 186 -5.20 8.83 16.14
CA GLY A 186 -5.39 7.68 17.01
C GLY A 186 -6.27 7.98 18.22
N ILE A 187 -6.66 6.94 18.92
CA ILE A 187 -7.44 7.05 20.16
C ILE A 187 -6.45 7.25 21.32
N PRO A 188 -6.51 8.37 22.05
CA PRO A 188 -5.68 8.55 23.23
C PRO A 188 -6.06 7.51 24.28
N VAL A 189 -5.09 6.80 24.80
CA VAL A 189 -5.28 5.84 25.89
C VAL A 189 -4.61 6.44 27.14
N PRO A 190 -5.36 6.69 28.21
CA PRO A 190 -4.81 7.14 29.46
C PRO A 190 -3.67 6.21 29.88
N TRP A 191 -2.51 6.78 30.16
CA TRP A 191 -1.39 6.02 30.61
C TRP A 191 -1.49 5.78 32.12
N THR A 192 -1.80 4.57 32.48
CA THR A 192 -2.01 4.20 33.90
C THR A 192 -0.75 3.72 34.60
N ALA A 193 0.35 3.53 33.88
CA ALA A 193 1.59 3.04 34.48
C ALA A 193 2.47 4.21 34.96
N ALA A 194 2.75 4.25 36.25
CA ALA A 194 3.61 5.27 36.86
C ALA A 194 5.06 5.32 36.29
N ASN A 195 5.48 4.30 35.58
CA ASN A 195 6.81 4.14 34.97
C ASN A 195 6.80 4.18 33.44
N ALA A 196 5.79 4.76 32.84
CA ALA A 196 5.73 4.88 31.39
C ALA A 196 6.90 5.73 30.87
N PRO A 197 7.65 5.25 29.87
CA PRO A 197 8.67 6.08 29.25
C PRO A 197 8.01 7.28 28.58
N VAL A 198 8.63 8.44 28.66
CA VAL A 198 8.20 9.62 27.92
C VAL A 198 8.27 9.29 26.45
N SER A 199 7.13 9.31 25.76
CA SER A 199 7.01 8.92 24.35
C SER A 199 7.19 10.09 23.39
N ALA A 200 7.16 11.31 23.88
CA ALA A 200 7.49 12.49 23.10
C ALA A 200 8.31 13.47 23.95
N ARG A 201 9.39 13.97 23.37
CA ARG A 201 10.24 15.01 23.98
C ARG A 201 10.57 16.04 22.91
N TRP A 202 10.34 17.31 23.25
CA TRP A 202 10.79 18.42 22.42
C TRP A 202 12.31 18.57 22.54
N VAL A 203 13.00 18.63 21.42
CA VAL A 203 14.44 18.94 21.38
C VAL A 203 14.60 20.18 20.51
N GLU A 204 15.10 21.26 21.11
CA GLU A 204 15.54 22.43 20.37
C GLU A 204 16.87 22.09 19.68
N VAL A 205 16.90 22.19 18.37
CA VAL A 205 18.13 22.03 17.58
C VAL A 205 18.63 23.44 17.32
N THR A 206 19.74 23.79 17.98
CA THR A 206 20.49 25.04 17.75
C THR A 206 21.40 24.88 16.53
#